data_6ddd02c2770a8a4d5c1ef8739720598a
#
_entry.id   6ddd02c2770a8a4d5c1ef8739720598a
#
_cell.length_a   1.000
_cell.length_b   1.000
_cell.length_c   1.000
_cell.angle_alpha   90.00
_cell.angle_beta   90.00
_cell.angle_gamma   90.00
#
_symmetry.space_group_name_H-M   'P 1'
#
loop_
_entity.id
_entity.type
_entity.pdbx_description
1 polymer ?
#
loop_
_entity_poly.entity_id
_entity_poly.type
_entity_poly.pdbx_seq_one_letter_code
_entity_poly.pdbx_strand_id
1 'polypeptide(L)'
;MNEKIVELIDRKFVENYERKGQKTYIKAIVTGHIIEVYEYEKMPVLPSRKKKIKEDSEDLPFDFELSEEQKKDSNRYNTMVKARNNLRRYINANFDNTSHFITLTFANGSTSDVTDIDQADAEFKKFIQRMRYAYGNFKYITVVEFQDKNGRGAVHYHMISDLPFISNDKLREIWRNGFVKINKVSHVDNVGAYMVKYMIK
;
A
#
# COMPACT_ATOMS: atom_id res chain seq x y z
N MET A 1 -2.52 -17.88 16.30
CA MET A 1 -3.53 -18.14 15.26
C MET A 1 -3.55 -16.94 14.35
N ASN A 2 -2.96 -17.06 13.16
CA ASN A 2 -2.99 -16.01 12.14
C ASN A 2 -4.36 -16.08 11.45
N GLU A 3 -5.31 -15.30 11.90
CA GLU A 3 -6.52 -15.07 11.10
C GLU A 3 -6.10 -14.33 9.84
N LYS A 4 -6.20 -15.03 8.73
CA LYS A 4 -6.03 -14.46 7.39
C LYS A 4 -7.10 -13.39 7.20
N ILE A 5 -6.72 -12.13 7.31
CA ILE A 5 -7.51 -11.01 6.82
C ILE A 5 -7.41 -11.05 5.28
N VAL A 6 -8.18 -11.94 4.69
CA VAL A 6 -8.39 -11.98 3.23
C VAL A 6 -9.86 -11.74 3.01
N GLU A 7 -10.29 -10.50 3.14
CA GLU A 7 -11.56 -10.14 2.52
C GLU A 7 -11.36 -9.99 1.03
N LEU A 8 -12.14 -10.76 0.33
CA LEU A 8 -12.20 -11.01 -1.10
C LEU A 8 -12.16 -9.72 -1.92
N ILE A 9 -11.10 -9.60 -2.70
CA ILE A 9 -11.11 -8.76 -3.90
C ILE A 9 -12.02 -9.50 -4.90
N ASP A 10 -13.28 -9.14 -4.95
CA ASP A 10 -14.21 -9.69 -5.92
C ASP A 10 -13.84 -9.17 -7.32
N ARG A 11 -13.22 -10.04 -8.14
CA ARG A 11 -12.86 -9.73 -9.53
C ARG A 11 -13.96 -10.26 -10.42
N LYS A 12 -14.83 -9.39 -10.91
CA LYS A 12 -15.82 -9.76 -11.93
C LYS A 12 -15.31 -9.31 -13.29
N PHE A 13 -15.28 -10.24 -14.24
CA PHE A 13 -15.14 -9.95 -15.65
C PHE A 13 -16.54 -9.92 -16.27
N VAL A 14 -16.89 -8.82 -16.90
CA VAL A 14 -18.10 -8.71 -17.73
C VAL A 14 -17.68 -8.87 -19.17
N GLU A 15 -18.12 -9.94 -19.81
CA GLU A 15 -17.92 -10.15 -21.23
C GLU A 15 -18.92 -9.32 -22.03
N ASN A 16 -18.41 -8.72 -23.12
CA ASN A 16 -19.15 -8.11 -24.22
C ASN A 16 -19.94 -6.83 -23.92
N TYR A 17 -19.24 -5.72 -23.91
CA TYR A 17 -19.84 -4.41 -24.19
C TYR A 17 -19.38 -3.97 -25.58
N GLU A 18 -20.33 -3.77 -26.51
CA GLU A 18 -20.04 -3.19 -27.82
C GLU A 18 -20.16 -1.66 -27.78
N ARG A 19 -19.04 -0.97 -27.90
CA ARG A 19 -19.02 0.47 -28.08
C ARG A 19 -18.57 0.78 -29.49
N LYS A 20 -19.45 1.40 -30.31
CA LYS A 20 -19.16 1.78 -31.70
C LYS A 20 -18.71 0.62 -32.60
N GLY A 21 -19.30 -0.57 -32.44
CA GLY A 21 -18.98 -1.76 -33.26
C GLY A 21 -17.64 -2.44 -32.93
N GLN A 22 -16.95 -2.04 -31.85
CA GLN A 22 -15.75 -2.71 -31.35
C GLN A 22 -16.06 -3.46 -30.05
N LYS A 23 -15.58 -4.70 -29.95
CA LYS A 23 -15.69 -5.46 -28.70
C LYS A 23 -14.77 -4.85 -27.64
N THR A 24 -15.34 -4.45 -26.52
CA THR A 24 -14.61 -3.92 -25.37
C THR A 24 -14.71 -4.91 -24.21
N TYR A 25 -13.61 -5.16 -23.54
CA TYR A 25 -13.56 -6.01 -22.38
C TYR A 25 -13.47 -5.15 -21.12
N ILE A 26 -14.34 -5.40 -20.16
CA ILE A 26 -14.38 -4.65 -18.89
C ILE A 26 -13.92 -5.54 -17.76
N LYS A 27 -13.02 -5.01 -16.95
CA LYS A 27 -12.61 -5.59 -15.69
C LYS A 27 -12.99 -4.66 -14.56
N ALA A 28 -13.81 -5.13 -13.63
CA ALA A 28 -14.11 -4.42 -12.39
C ALA A 28 -13.37 -5.05 -11.20
N ILE A 29 -12.85 -4.21 -10.31
CA ILE A 29 -12.27 -4.61 -9.02
C ILE A 29 -13.01 -3.82 -7.96
N VAL A 30 -13.67 -4.54 -7.04
CA VAL A 30 -14.39 -3.95 -5.91
C VAL A 30 -13.54 -4.11 -4.65
N THR A 31 -13.30 -3.01 -3.93
CA THR A 31 -12.54 -3.00 -2.66
C THR A 31 -13.22 -2.05 -1.68
N GLY A 32 -13.94 -2.62 -0.71
CA GLY A 32 -14.82 -1.85 0.16
C GLY A 32 -15.87 -1.10 -0.66
N HIS A 33 -15.91 0.21 -0.53
CA HIS A 33 -16.84 1.09 -1.28
C HIS A 33 -16.26 1.62 -2.60
N ILE A 34 -15.03 1.24 -2.96
CA ILE A 34 -14.35 1.68 -4.19
C ILE A 34 -14.52 0.63 -5.28
N ILE A 35 -14.94 1.06 -6.45
CA ILE A 35 -15.01 0.25 -7.66
C ILE A 35 -14.03 0.82 -8.69
N GLU A 36 -13.03 0.02 -9.07
CA GLU A 36 -12.10 0.32 -10.15
C GLU A 36 -12.59 -0.36 -11.42
N VAL A 37 -12.81 0.39 -12.48
CA VAL A 37 -13.24 -0.13 -13.78
C VAL A 37 -12.12 0.05 -14.80
N TYR A 38 -11.76 -1.01 -15.49
CA TYR A 38 -10.75 -1.03 -16.55
C TYR A 38 -11.40 -1.47 -17.85
N GLU A 39 -11.25 -0.66 -18.88
CA GLU A 39 -11.70 -1.00 -20.23
C GLU A 39 -10.49 -1.43 -21.07
N TYR A 40 -10.64 -2.49 -21.84
CA TYR A 40 -9.61 -3.03 -22.72
C TYR A 40 -10.16 -3.23 -24.14
N GLU A 41 -9.44 -2.77 -25.14
CA GLU A 41 -9.76 -2.99 -26.56
C GLU A 41 -9.53 -4.47 -26.96
N LYS A 42 -8.62 -5.14 -26.27
CA LYS A 42 -8.32 -6.56 -26.47
C LYS A 42 -8.47 -7.31 -25.15
N MET A 43 -8.92 -8.58 -25.22
CA MET A 43 -9.04 -9.40 -24.03
C MET A 43 -7.71 -9.44 -23.26
N PRO A 44 -7.66 -9.00 -21.99
CA PRO A 44 -6.44 -9.05 -21.23
C PRO A 44 -6.03 -10.50 -21.00
N VAL A 45 -4.78 -10.80 -21.30
CA VAL A 45 -4.20 -12.12 -20.99
C VAL A 45 -4.16 -12.27 -19.47
N LEU A 46 -4.99 -13.15 -18.95
CA LEU A 46 -4.93 -13.51 -17.54
C LEU A 46 -3.60 -14.22 -17.30
N PRO A 47 -2.84 -13.85 -16.25
CA PRO A 47 -1.65 -14.60 -15.91
C PRO A 47 -2.09 -16.04 -15.58
N SER A 48 -1.97 -16.94 -16.54
CA SER A 48 -2.10 -18.36 -16.27
C SER A 48 -1.05 -18.72 -15.22
N ARG A 49 -1.41 -19.58 -14.26
CA ARG A 49 -0.43 -20.20 -13.34
C ARG A 49 0.74 -20.63 -14.18
N LYS A 50 1.94 -20.10 -13.86
CA LYS A 50 3.19 -20.30 -14.60
C LYS A 50 3.32 -21.72 -15.14
N LYS A 51 2.94 -21.97 -16.40
CA LYS A 51 3.57 -23.00 -17.21
C LYS A 51 4.91 -22.38 -17.62
N LYS A 52 6.02 -23.04 -17.29
CA LYS A 52 7.31 -22.77 -17.90
C LYS A 52 7.08 -22.80 -19.41
N ILE A 53 7.15 -21.65 -20.05
CA ILE A 53 7.17 -21.55 -21.51
C ILE A 53 8.50 -22.18 -21.89
N LYS A 54 8.45 -23.31 -22.60
CA LYS A 54 9.61 -23.83 -23.31
C LYS A 54 9.93 -22.79 -24.39
N GLU A 55 11.19 -22.43 -24.45
CA GLU A 55 11.77 -21.66 -25.54
C GLU A 55 11.61 -22.48 -26.84
N ASP A 56 10.61 -22.16 -27.64
CA ASP A 56 10.47 -22.50 -29.04
C ASP A 56 9.34 -21.63 -29.61
N SER A 57 9.67 -20.42 -30.00
CA SER A 57 8.90 -19.65 -30.97
C SER A 57 9.84 -18.73 -31.72
N GLU A 58 10.22 -19.21 -32.89
CA GLU A 58 10.81 -18.44 -33.95
C GLU A 58 9.82 -17.35 -34.44
N ASP A 59 10.38 -16.19 -34.75
CA ASP A 59 9.84 -15.13 -35.58
C ASP A 59 8.68 -14.29 -35.08
N LEU A 60 9.04 -13.20 -34.34
CA LEU A 60 8.32 -11.93 -34.45
C LEU A 60 9.29 -10.84 -34.96
N PRO A 61 8.97 -10.16 -36.08
CA PRO A 61 9.82 -9.12 -36.61
C PRO A 61 9.69 -7.84 -35.78
N PHE A 62 10.83 -7.26 -35.48
CA PHE A 62 11.03 -5.98 -34.84
C PHE A 62 10.97 -5.98 -33.31
N ASP A 63 11.96 -6.63 -32.69
CA ASP A 63 12.29 -6.39 -31.28
C ASP A 63 13.11 -5.11 -31.16
N PHE A 64 12.50 -4.09 -30.58
CA PHE A 64 13.26 -3.04 -29.92
C PHE A 64 13.83 -3.65 -28.65
N GLU A 65 15.01 -4.27 -28.75
CA GLU A 65 15.67 -4.87 -27.58
C GLU A 65 16.06 -3.78 -26.59
N LEU A 66 15.26 -3.65 -25.54
CA LEU A 66 15.61 -2.87 -24.37
C LEU A 66 16.90 -3.44 -23.79
N SER A 67 17.85 -2.57 -23.44
CA SER A 67 19.04 -3.01 -22.71
C SER A 67 18.66 -3.73 -21.41
N GLU A 68 19.51 -4.60 -20.88
CA GLU A 68 19.24 -5.31 -19.62
C GLU A 68 18.98 -4.34 -18.45
N GLU A 69 19.59 -3.18 -18.46
CA GLU A 69 19.36 -2.11 -17.49
C GLU A 69 17.95 -1.52 -17.65
N GLN A 70 17.53 -1.20 -18.86
CA GLN A 70 16.17 -0.72 -19.15
C GLN A 70 15.09 -1.76 -18.80
N LYS A 71 15.35 -3.05 -19.03
CA LYS A 71 14.45 -4.14 -18.61
C LYS A 71 14.36 -4.24 -17.09
N LYS A 72 15.47 -4.10 -16.36
CA LYS A 72 15.50 -4.09 -14.88
C LYS A 72 14.73 -2.91 -14.32
N ASP A 73 14.93 -1.72 -14.87
CA ASP A 73 14.23 -0.50 -14.41
C ASP A 73 12.73 -0.59 -14.68
N SER A 74 12.33 -1.06 -15.86
CA SER A 74 10.92 -1.29 -16.20
C SER A 74 10.27 -2.32 -15.28
N ASN A 75 10.97 -3.43 -14.98
CA ASN A 75 10.49 -4.47 -14.07
C ASN A 75 10.37 -3.93 -12.62
N ARG A 76 11.34 -3.15 -12.16
CA ARG A 76 11.31 -2.49 -10.84
C ARG A 76 10.12 -1.53 -10.74
N TYR A 77 9.94 -0.68 -11.74
CA TYR A 77 8.81 0.25 -11.81
C TYR A 77 7.46 -0.49 -11.79
N ASN A 78 7.30 -1.50 -12.65
CA ASN A 78 6.08 -2.31 -12.72
C ASN A 78 5.79 -3.03 -11.39
N THR A 79 6.81 -3.53 -10.72
CA THR A 79 6.69 -4.18 -9.40
C THR A 79 6.22 -3.17 -8.34
N MET A 80 6.79 -1.97 -8.34
CA MET A 80 6.39 -0.88 -7.44
C MET A 80 4.94 -0.45 -7.68
N VAL A 81 4.54 -0.27 -8.94
CA VAL A 81 3.14 0.07 -9.31
C VAL A 81 2.17 -1.02 -8.85
N LYS A 82 2.52 -2.31 -9.05
CA LYS A 82 1.70 -3.43 -8.58
C LYS A 82 1.58 -3.46 -7.06
N ALA A 83 2.69 -3.29 -6.34
CA ALA A 83 2.70 -3.25 -4.88
C ALA A 83 1.84 -2.10 -4.33
N ARG A 84 1.98 -0.91 -4.92
CA ARG A 84 1.18 0.27 -4.58
C ARG A 84 -0.32 0.04 -4.81
N ASN A 85 -0.70 -0.50 -5.97
CA ASN A 85 -2.10 -0.78 -6.28
C ASN A 85 -2.69 -1.85 -5.34
N ASN A 86 -1.92 -2.89 -5.02
CA ASN A 86 -2.34 -3.90 -4.06
C ASN A 86 -2.53 -3.31 -2.67
N LEU A 87 -1.57 -2.53 -2.17
CA LEU A 87 -1.68 -1.87 -0.87
C LEU A 87 -2.92 -0.96 -0.81
N ARG A 88 -3.15 -0.14 -1.84
CA ARG A 88 -4.35 0.70 -1.94
C ARG A 88 -5.64 -0.12 -1.79
N ARG A 89 -5.71 -1.25 -2.46
CA ARG A 89 -6.88 -2.15 -2.41
C ARG A 89 -7.03 -2.80 -1.04
N TYR A 90 -5.93 -3.28 -0.43
CA TYR A 90 -5.97 -3.82 0.93
C TYR A 90 -6.47 -2.79 1.95
N ILE A 91 -6.03 -1.54 1.81
CA ILE A 91 -6.49 -0.47 2.70
C ILE A 91 -7.97 -0.22 2.48
N ASN A 92 -8.44 -0.04 1.24
CA ASN A 92 -9.85 0.21 0.95
C ASN A 92 -10.78 -0.94 1.35
N ALA A 93 -10.29 -2.18 1.35
CA ALA A 93 -11.06 -3.35 1.77
C ALA A 93 -11.19 -3.49 3.30
N ASN A 94 -10.29 -2.88 4.09
CA ASN A 94 -10.21 -3.09 5.53
C ASN A 94 -10.44 -1.83 6.37
N PHE A 95 -10.38 -0.64 5.76
CA PHE A 95 -10.48 0.65 6.44
C PHE A 95 -11.44 1.56 5.68
N ASP A 96 -12.16 2.35 6.45
CA ASP A 96 -13.16 3.29 5.95
C ASP A 96 -12.94 4.70 6.54
N ASN A 97 -13.92 5.58 6.34
CA ASN A 97 -13.89 6.95 6.83
C ASN A 97 -13.99 7.09 8.36
N THR A 98 -14.23 6.01 9.09
CA THR A 98 -14.19 6.00 10.57
C THR A 98 -12.80 5.75 11.11
N SER A 99 -11.89 5.27 10.27
CA SER A 99 -10.50 4.96 10.61
C SER A 99 -9.68 6.22 10.89
N HIS A 100 -8.53 6.04 11.53
CA HIS A 100 -7.62 7.11 11.89
C HIS A 100 -6.27 6.95 11.24
N PHE A 101 -5.74 8.07 10.76
CA PHE A 101 -4.39 8.15 10.21
C PHE A 101 -3.44 8.68 11.28
N ILE A 102 -2.39 7.91 11.57
CA ILE A 102 -1.41 8.20 12.60
C ILE A 102 -0.04 8.40 11.94
N THR A 103 0.64 9.48 12.29
CA THR A 103 2.04 9.71 11.92
C THR A 103 2.88 9.66 13.18
N LEU A 104 3.94 8.87 13.14
CA LEU A 104 4.92 8.75 14.20
C LEU A 104 6.28 9.22 13.68
N THR A 105 6.91 10.11 14.43
CA THR A 105 8.19 10.72 14.08
C THR A 105 9.14 10.59 15.24
N PHE A 106 10.41 10.31 14.99
CA PHE A 106 11.44 10.31 16.03
C PHE A 106 11.92 11.75 16.35
N ALA A 107 12.11 12.03 17.62
CA ALA A 107 12.71 13.28 18.08
C ALA A 107 14.19 13.37 17.70
N ASN A 108 14.73 14.60 17.64
CA ASN A 108 16.17 14.81 17.59
C ASN A 108 16.81 14.34 18.88
N GLY A 109 17.91 13.60 18.78
CA GLY A 109 18.61 13.08 19.96
C GLY A 109 17.94 11.88 20.62
N SER A 110 17.08 11.15 19.89
CA SER A 110 16.60 9.84 20.35
C SER A 110 17.78 8.89 20.53
N THR A 111 17.67 7.96 21.48
CA THR A 111 18.74 6.99 21.80
C THR A 111 18.99 5.97 20.69
N SER A 112 18.03 5.81 19.77
CA SER A 112 18.16 4.94 18.61
C SER A 112 18.59 5.72 17.38
N ASP A 113 19.40 5.12 16.52
CA ASP A 113 19.68 5.69 15.20
C ASP A 113 18.37 5.71 14.38
N VAL A 114 17.85 6.91 14.20
CA VAL A 114 16.57 7.14 13.52
C VAL A 114 16.66 7.00 12.01
N THR A 115 17.85 6.81 11.46
CA THR A 115 18.11 6.53 10.03
C THR A 115 18.22 5.04 9.77
N ASP A 116 18.47 4.24 10.81
CA ASP A 116 18.50 2.77 10.76
C ASP A 116 17.08 2.20 10.87
N ILE A 117 16.63 1.57 9.81
CA ILE A 117 15.29 0.99 9.73
C ILE A 117 15.08 -0.14 10.73
N ASP A 118 16.08 -0.94 11.04
CA ASP A 118 15.95 -2.07 11.95
C ASP A 118 15.74 -1.58 13.40
N GLN A 119 16.47 -0.53 13.81
CA GLN A 119 16.28 0.10 15.12
C GLN A 119 14.94 0.82 15.20
N ALA A 120 14.54 1.54 14.16
CA ALA A 120 13.25 2.20 14.09
C ALA A 120 12.09 1.18 14.18
N ASP A 121 12.19 0.06 13.46
CA ASP A 121 11.19 -1.03 13.48
C ASP A 121 11.11 -1.72 14.85
N ALA A 122 12.22 -1.85 15.57
CA ALA A 122 12.21 -2.37 16.94
C ALA A 122 11.39 -1.47 17.88
N GLU A 123 11.54 -0.15 17.77
CA GLU A 123 10.75 0.82 18.54
C GLU A 123 9.28 0.83 18.11
N PHE A 124 9.01 0.72 16.80
CA PHE A 124 7.64 0.60 16.30
C PHE A 124 6.95 -0.67 16.81
N LYS A 125 7.64 -1.81 16.85
CA LYS A 125 7.10 -3.06 17.44
C LYS A 125 6.75 -2.88 18.93
N LYS A 126 7.62 -2.22 19.71
CA LYS A 126 7.32 -1.90 21.12
C LYS A 126 6.10 -0.97 21.24
N PHE A 127 5.97 0.01 20.36
CA PHE A 127 4.79 0.87 20.29
C PHE A 127 3.51 0.04 20.05
N ILE A 128 3.50 -0.83 19.05
CA ILE A 128 2.34 -1.69 18.77
C ILE A 128 2.00 -2.60 19.98
N GLN A 129 2.99 -3.14 20.67
CA GLN A 129 2.76 -3.94 21.89
C GLN A 129 2.08 -3.10 22.97
N ARG A 130 2.56 -1.87 23.24
CA ARG A 130 1.95 -0.96 24.23
C ARG A 130 0.53 -0.54 23.81
N MET A 131 0.30 -0.31 22.51
CA MET A 131 -1.02 -0.01 22.00
C MET A 131 -2.00 -1.18 22.20
N ARG A 132 -1.57 -2.41 21.90
CA ARG A 132 -2.39 -3.60 22.14
C ARG A 132 -2.68 -3.84 23.61
N TYR A 133 -1.73 -3.54 24.48
CA TYR A 133 -1.96 -3.60 25.92
C TYR A 133 -3.01 -2.59 26.39
N ALA A 134 -3.00 -1.38 25.85
CA ALA A 134 -3.89 -0.30 26.26
C ALA A 134 -5.29 -0.37 25.63
N TYR A 135 -5.40 -0.86 24.39
CA TYR A 135 -6.64 -0.79 23.59
C TYR A 135 -7.12 -2.15 23.06
N GLY A 136 -6.43 -3.24 23.35
CA GLY A 136 -6.75 -4.56 22.81
C GLY A 136 -6.26 -4.76 21.37
N ASN A 137 -6.83 -5.75 20.69
CA ASN A 137 -6.49 -6.04 19.29
C ASN A 137 -7.14 -5.02 18.36
N PHE A 138 -6.36 -4.56 17.40
CA PHE A 138 -6.81 -3.63 16.36
C PHE A 138 -6.12 -3.96 15.03
N LYS A 139 -6.75 -3.54 13.93
CA LYS A 139 -6.19 -3.63 12.58
C LYS A 139 -5.35 -2.40 12.30
N TYR A 140 -4.24 -2.59 11.63
CA TYR A 140 -3.44 -1.47 11.12
C TYR A 140 -2.65 -1.87 9.87
N ILE A 141 -2.37 -0.89 9.06
CA ILE A 141 -1.38 -0.95 7.98
C ILE A 141 -0.45 0.24 8.15
N THR A 142 0.86 0.00 8.05
CA THR A 142 1.85 1.07 8.14
C THR A 142 2.71 1.13 6.90
N VAL A 143 3.12 2.35 6.54
CA VAL A 143 4.06 2.68 5.47
C VAL A 143 5.20 3.47 6.08
N VAL A 144 6.42 3.12 5.68
CA VAL A 144 7.64 3.83 6.09
C VAL A 144 7.97 4.91 5.07
N GLU A 145 8.30 6.11 5.54
CA GLU A 145 8.82 7.20 4.76
C GLU A 145 10.17 7.63 5.34
N PHE A 146 11.19 7.79 4.50
CA PHE A 146 12.46 8.42 4.90
C PHE A 146 12.36 9.91 4.65
N GLN A 147 12.51 10.72 5.70
CA GLN A 147 12.42 12.16 5.57
C GLN A 147 13.77 12.76 5.20
N ASP A 148 13.97 13.00 3.90
CA ASP A 148 15.19 13.61 3.37
C ASP A 148 15.23 15.14 3.50
N LYS A 149 14.11 15.76 3.90
CA LYS A 149 14.08 17.21 4.14
C LYS A 149 15.10 17.59 5.22
N ASN A 150 16.01 18.45 4.86
CA ASN A 150 17.15 18.91 5.69
C ASN A 150 18.24 17.85 5.93
N GLY A 151 18.34 16.81 5.09
CA GLY A 151 19.42 15.82 5.16
C GLY A 151 19.40 14.92 6.40
N ARG A 152 18.25 14.82 7.10
CA ARG A 152 18.15 14.04 8.33
C ARG A 152 17.99 12.54 8.08
N GLY A 153 17.36 12.15 6.98
CA GLY A 153 17.10 10.73 6.63
C GLY A 153 16.25 9.96 7.65
N ALA A 154 15.57 10.66 8.57
CA ALA A 154 14.85 10.02 9.67
C ALA A 154 13.64 9.21 9.17
N VAL A 155 13.45 8.04 9.77
CA VAL A 155 12.29 7.18 9.52
C VAL A 155 11.02 7.80 10.10
N HIS A 156 9.97 7.84 9.28
CA HIS A 156 8.61 8.19 9.68
C HIS A 156 7.68 7.02 9.42
N TYR A 157 6.79 6.74 10.37
CA TYR A 157 5.73 5.76 10.19
C TYR A 157 4.41 6.47 9.92
N HIS A 158 3.77 6.11 8.80
CA HIS A 158 2.42 6.49 8.46
C HIS A 158 1.53 5.27 8.60
N MET A 159 0.65 5.28 9.58
CA MET A 159 -0.20 4.15 9.93
C MET A 159 -1.67 4.52 9.76
N ILE A 160 -2.46 3.66 9.14
CA ILE A 160 -3.91 3.69 9.23
C ILE A 160 -4.37 2.60 10.21
N SER A 161 -5.39 2.89 10.99
CA SER A 161 -5.89 2.00 12.03
C SER A 161 -7.39 2.16 12.26
N ASP A 162 -8.05 1.07 12.65
CA ASP A 162 -9.44 1.05 13.12
C ASP A 162 -9.60 1.40 14.62
N LEU A 163 -8.53 1.84 15.27
CA LEU A 163 -8.56 2.32 16.65
C LEU A 163 -9.54 3.50 16.81
N PRO A 164 -10.19 3.65 17.97
CA PRO A 164 -10.93 4.86 18.28
C PRO A 164 -9.99 6.07 18.30
N PHE A 165 -10.57 7.28 18.31
CA PHE A 165 -9.78 8.49 18.44
C PHE A 165 -9.03 8.50 19.79
N ILE A 166 -7.73 8.76 19.72
CA ILE A 166 -6.85 8.90 20.87
C ILE A 166 -6.27 10.30 20.84
N SER A 167 -6.21 11.00 21.95
CA SER A 167 -5.56 12.31 22.00
C SER A 167 -4.08 12.22 21.65
N ASN A 168 -3.53 13.29 21.04
CA ASN A 168 -2.11 13.32 20.69
C ASN A 168 -1.22 13.14 21.94
N ASP A 169 -1.62 13.67 23.10
CA ASP A 169 -0.85 13.54 24.34
C ASP A 169 -0.78 12.08 24.79
N LYS A 170 -1.93 11.39 24.80
CA LYS A 170 -1.96 9.97 25.14
C LYS A 170 -1.17 9.10 24.15
N LEU A 171 -1.28 9.40 22.89
CA LEU A 171 -0.53 8.70 21.85
C LEU A 171 0.98 8.93 21.98
N ARG A 172 1.39 10.16 22.36
CA ARG A 172 2.80 10.53 22.62
C ARG A 172 3.36 9.78 23.83
N GLU A 173 2.58 9.66 24.91
CA GLU A 173 2.95 8.85 26.10
C GLU A 173 3.24 7.39 25.74
N ILE A 174 2.49 6.85 24.77
CA ILE A 174 2.67 5.47 24.32
C ILE A 174 3.81 5.35 23.31
N TRP A 175 3.96 6.32 22.39
CA TRP A 175 5.03 6.33 21.40
C TRP A 175 6.42 6.48 22.04
N ARG A 176 6.61 7.47 22.89
CA ARG A 176 7.81 7.77 23.68
C ARG A 176 9.05 8.24 22.89
N ASN A 177 9.03 8.15 21.57
CA ASN A 177 10.21 8.41 20.73
C ASN A 177 10.15 9.74 19.99
N GLY A 178 9.10 10.55 20.19
CA GLY A 178 9.03 11.85 19.56
C GLY A 178 7.63 12.34 19.24
N PHE A 179 7.49 12.99 18.09
CA PHE A 179 6.25 13.63 17.69
C PHE A 179 5.24 12.59 17.16
N VAL A 180 3.97 12.84 17.48
CA VAL A 180 2.84 12.06 16.97
C VAL A 180 1.76 12.98 16.43
N LYS A 181 1.02 12.51 15.45
CA LYS A 181 -0.17 13.17 14.94
C LYS A 181 -1.23 12.13 14.60
N ILE A 182 -2.45 12.34 15.05
CA ILE A 182 -3.59 11.52 14.68
C ILE A 182 -4.64 12.39 13.98
N ASN A 183 -5.13 11.94 12.86
CA ASN A 183 -6.17 12.61 12.09
C ASN A 183 -7.27 11.61 11.75
N LYS A 184 -8.52 12.08 11.82
CA LYS A 184 -9.66 11.37 11.26
C LYS A 184 -9.59 11.41 9.74
N VAL A 185 -9.91 10.31 9.06
CA VAL A 185 -9.95 10.26 7.58
C VAL A 185 -11.37 10.41 7.02
N SER A 186 -12.30 10.96 7.83
CA SER A 186 -13.71 11.12 7.48
C SER A 186 -14.00 11.97 6.23
N HIS A 187 -13.02 12.75 5.78
CA HIS A 187 -13.10 13.59 4.58
C HIS A 187 -12.42 12.96 3.35
N VAL A 188 -12.00 11.69 3.46
CA VAL A 188 -11.25 11.01 2.41
C VAL A 188 -12.10 9.88 1.83
N ASP A 189 -12.57 10.04 0.58
CA ASP A 189 -13.36 9.01 -0.09
C ASP A 189 -12.53 7.78 -0.44
N ASN A 190 -11.26 7.95 -0.78
CA ASN A 190 -10.33 6.86 -1.11
C ASN A 190 -9.15 6.84 -0.15
N VAL A 191 -9.34 6.19 0.99
CA VAL A 191 -8.36 6.09 2.07
C VAL A 191 -7.08 5.40 1.61
N GLY A 192 -7.21 4.38 0.75
CA GLY A 192 -6.07 3.69 0.17
C GLY A 192 -5.22 4.59 -0.72
N ALA A 193 -5.84 5.44 -1.55
CA ALA A 193 -5.10 6.40 -2.38
C ALA A 193 -4.40 7.46 -1.51
N TYR A 194 -5.02 7.86 -0.40
CA TYR A 194 -4.42 8.79 0.55
C TYR A 194 -3.12 8.22 1.17
N MET A 195 -3.14 6.93 1.56
CA MET A 195 -1.99 6.27 2.17
C MET A 195 -0.83 6.03 1.21
N VAL A 196 -1.12 5.55 -0.01
CA VAL A 196 -0.04 5.15 -0.95
C VAL A 196 0.80 6.30 -1.47
N LYS A 197 0.35 7.56 -1.32
CA LYS A 197 1.17 8.74 -1.65
C LYS A 197 2.47 8.83 -0.84
N TYR A 198 2.50 8.23 0.37
CA TYR A 198 3.69 8.20 1.22
C TYR A 198 4.70 7.11 0.83
N MET A 199 4.34 6.20 -0.09
CA MET A 199 5.26 5.17 -0.61
C MET A 199 6.22 5.68 -1.70
N ILE A 200 6.04 6.90 -2.20
CA ILE A 200 6.69 7.38 -3.44
C ILE A 200 7.58 8.59 -3.19
N LYS A 201 7.80 8.90 -1.97
CA LYS A 201 8.74 9.99 -1.63
C LYS A 201 10.13 9.47 -1.44
#